data_17d4b759f6570e198e690bb314c85828
#
_entry.id   17d4b759f6570e198e690bb314c85828
#
_cell.length_a   1.000
_cell.length_b   1.000
_cell.length_c   1.000
_cell.angle_alpha   90.00
_cell.angle_beta   90.00
_cell.angle_gamma   90.00
#
_symmetry.space_group_name_H-M   'P 1'
#
loop_
_entity.id
_entity.type
_entity.pdbx_description
1 polymer ?
#
loop_
_entity_poly.entity_id
_entity_poly.type
_entity_poly.pdbx_seq_one_letter_code
_entity_poly.pdbx_strand_id
1 'polypeptide(L)'
;FAHKINEGILDEGLLNSKEDLEFISCDDGDIIKKIEKICKNYNSAELQVLAPMYKTRNGIDMLNTHLQKLWNAKSPVKKELEGNGVVYRENDKVIQLANMKDESVFNGDIGIIDRIKLLGSKELYIDYDGNLVKYTKSMISNFTLAYAISIHKSQGSEFDVVLIPFTLEYRKMLYRKLIYTAVTRCKKKLILVGDIKALEQAIKNNQEQKRRTSLKFYLENGIL
;
A
#
# COMPACT_ATOMS: atom_id res chain seq x y z
N PHE A 1 10.54 -18.12 -1.37
CA PHE A 1 9.83 -17.66 -0.14
C PHE A 1 8.31 -17.71 -0.34
N ALA A 2 7.76 -17.06 -1.38
CA ALA A 2 6.31 -17.02 -1.65
C ALA A 2 5.66 -18.42 -1.70
N HIS A 3 6.30 -19.41 -2.34
CA HIS A 3 5.82 -20.79 -2.39
C HIS A 3 5.66 -21.41 -0.99
N LYS A 4 6.67 -21.28 -0.13
CA LYS A 4 6.61 -21.75 1.27
C LYS A 4 5.48 -21.08 2.07
N ILE A 5 5.25 -19.77 1.86
CA ILE A 5 4.10 -19.07 2.47
C ILE A 5 2.79 -19.73 2.03
N ASN A 6 2.63 -20.02 0.75
CA ASN A 6 1.40 -20.67 0.24
C ASN A 6 1.17 -22.04 0.85
N GLU A 7 2.22 -22.79 1.16
CA GLU A 7 2.17 -24.08 1.87
C GLU A 7 1.97 -23.96 3.38
N GLY A 8 2.07 -22.73 3.92
CA GLY A 8 1.94 -22.47 5.37
C GLY A 8 3.21 -22.71 6.14
N ILE A 9 4.35 -22.71 5.46
CA ILE A 9 5.67 -22.99 6.02
C ILE A 9 6.41 -21.65 6.16
N LEU A 10 6.86 -21.33 7.39
CA LEU A 10 7.80 -20.27 7.60
C LEU A 10 9.21 -20.76 7.23
N ASP A 11 9.88 -20.05 6.34
CA ASP A 11 11.26 -20.38 5.98
C ASP A 11 12.20 -20.04 7.14
N GLU A 12 12.82 -21.05 7.75
CA GLU A 12 13.81 -20.86 8.83
C GLU A 12 15.00 -19.99 8.38
N GLY A 13 15.33 -19.99 7.08
CA GLY A 13 16.33 -19.11 6.49
C GLY A 13 15.91 -17.64 6.38
N LEU A 14 14.67 -17.27 6.74
CA LEU A 14 14.18 -15.89 6.69
C LEU A 14 14.99 -14.93 7.57
N LEU A 15 15.48 -15.41 8.71
CA LEU A 15 16.31 -14.62 9.64
C LEU A 15 17.73 -14.36 9.12
N ASN A 16 18.16 -15.12 8.12
CA ASN A 16 19.41 -14.92 7.41
C ASN A 16 19.12 -14.04 6.20
N SER A 17 19.45 -12.74 6.28
CA SER A 17 19.28 -11.80 5.18
C SER A 17 19.89 -12.33 3.89
N LYS A 18 19.09 -12.38 2.83
CA LYS A 18 19.50 -12.68 1.46
C LYS A 18 19.48 -11.38 0.66
N GLU A 19 20.08 -11.41 -0.51
CA GLU A 19 20.15 -10.24 -1.38
C GLU A 19 18.74 -9.74 -1.76
N ASP A 20 17.80 -10.67 -2.01
CA ASP A 20 16.44 -10.44 -2.46
C ASP A 20 15.36 -10.49 -1.35
N LEU A 21 15.73 -10.92 -0.12
CA LEU A 21 14.80 -11.09 1.01
C LEU A 21 15.46 -10.71 2.33
N GLU A 22 14.84 -9.78 3.04
CA GLU A 22 15.33 -9.29 4.33
C GLU A 22 14.17 -9.24 5.35
N PHE A 23 14.41 -9.79 6.55
CA PHE A 23 13.51 -9.63 7.69
C PHE A 23 14.19 -8.79 8.77
N ILE A 24 13.56 -7.69 9.15
CA ILE A 24 14.06 -6.75 10.16
C ILE A 24 13.12 -6.78 11.36
N SER A 25 13.57 -7.41 12.43
CA SER A 25 12.81 -7.48 13.68
C SER A 25 12.76 -6.12 14.38
N CYS A 26 11.58 -5.72 14.86
CA CYS A 26 11.39 -4.58 15.74
C CYS A 26 10.05 -4.66 16.47
N ASP A 27 9.95 -3.94 17.59
CA ASP A 27 8.70 -3.82 18.35
C ASP A 27 7.68 -2.93 17.63
N ASP A 28 6.40 -3.16 17.90
CA ASP A 28 5.27 -2.41 17.30
C ASP A 28 5.42 -0.89 17.45
N GLY A 29 6.02 -0.42 18.57
CA GLY A 29 6.26 0.99 18.85
C GLY A 29 7.30 1.66 17.94
N ASP A 30 8.18 0.89 17.33
CA ASP A 30 9.32 1.36 16.53
C ASP A 30 9.17 1.08 15.04
N ILE A 31 8.10 0.40 14.62
CA ILE A 31 7.87 0.01 13.21
C ILE A 31 8.00 1.22 12.27
N ILE A 32 7.29 2.32 12.52
CA ILE A 32 7.33 3.50 11.65
C ILE A 32 8.74 4.08 11.55
N LYS A 33 9.45 4.25 12.67
CA LYS A 33 10.84 4.75 12.67
C LYS A 33 11.76 3.83 11.89
N LYS A 34 11.56 2.51 12.02
CA LYS A 34 12.35 1.52 11.30
C LYS A 34 12.09 1.60 9.80
N ILE A 35 10.82 1.71 9.41
CA ILE A 35 10.41 1.90 8.01
C ILE A 35 11.02 3.20 7.44
N GLU A 36 10.93 4.32 8.15
CA GLU A 36 11.55 5.58 7.72
C GLU A 36 13.07 5.43 7.51
N LYS A 37 13.76 4.72 8.42
CA LYS A 37 15.20 4.47 8.29
C LYS A 37 15.53 3.64 7.05
N ILE A 38 14.74 2.62 6.73
CA ILE A 38 14.92 1.80 5.52
C ILE A 38 14.62 2.64 4.28
N CYS A 39 13.50 3.35 4.27
CA CYS A 39 13.02 4.15 3.14
C CYS A 39 13.98 5.30 2.75
N LYS A 40 14.86 5.75 3.66
CA LYS A 40 15.93 6.73 3.34
C LYS A 40 16.92 6.21 2.29
N ASN A 41 17.05 4.91 2.12
CA ASN A 41 17.96 4.30 1.14
C ASN A 41 17.31 4.10 -0.23
N TYR A 42 16.05 4.47 -0.40
CA TYR A 42 15.26 4.30 -1.62
C TYR A 42 14.52 5.58 -1.95
N ASN A 43 14.19 5.77 -3.22
CA ASN A 43 13.22 6.78 -3.62
C ASN A 43 11.80 6.19 -3.65
N SER A 44 10.78 7.08 -3.71
CA SER A 44 9.37 6.66 -3.68
C SER A 44 8.91 5.94 -4.96
N ALA A 45 9.67 6.01 -6.05
CA ALA A 45 9.37 5.28 -7.28
C ALA A 45 9.86 3.83 -7.19
N GLU A 46 10.99 3.59 -6.50
CA GLU A 46 11.61 2.26 -6.36
C GLU A 46 10.91 1.39 -5.32
N LEU A 47 10.50 1.98 -4.18
CA LEU A 47 9.96 1.25 -3.04
C LEU A 47 8.48 1.53 -2.85
N GLN A 48 7.71 0.43 -2.68
CA GLN A 48 6.30 0.48 -2.30
C GLN A 48 6.09 -0.16 -0.93
N VAL A 49 5.48 0.58 -0.01
CA VAL A 49 5.02 0.01 1.26
C VAL A 49 3.62 -0.57 1.07
N LEU A 50 3.44 -1.84 1.49
CA LEU A 50 2.17 -2.54 1.45
C LEU A 50 1.71 -2.88 2.87
N ALA A 51 0.54 -2.42 3.29
CA ALA A 51 0.00 -2.72 4.60
C ALA A 51 -1.48 -3.15 4.51
N PRO A 52 -2.00 -3.97 5.46
CA PRO A 52 -3.34 -4.51 5.36
C PRO A 52 -4.44 -3.58 5.90
N MET A 53 -4.11 -2.58 6.72
CA MET A 53 -5.08 -1.76 7.45
C MET A 53 -4.78 -0.26 7.35
N TYR A 54 -5.84 0.55 7.35
CA TYR A 54 -5.76 2.01 7.22
C TYR A 54 -5.58 2.70 8.57
N LYS A 55 -6.54 2.53 9.49
CA LYS A 55 -6.69 3.31 10.71
C LYS A 55 -6.13 2.59 11.93
N THR A 56 -4.84 2.28 11.93
CA THR A 56 -4.11 1.77 13.10
C THR A 56 -2.88 2.64 13.32
N ARG A 57 -2.22 2.48 14.47
CA ARG A 57 -0.98 3.20 14.79
C ARG A 57 0.11 3.01 13.71
N ASN A 58 0.20 1.81 13.16
CA ASN A 58 1.13 1.46 12.08
C ASN A 58 0.43 1.34 10.72
N GLY A 59 -0.80 1.89 10.58
CA GLY A 59 -1.63 1.75 9.39
C GLY A 59 -1.22 2.66 8.23
N ILE A 60 -1.87 2.45 7.10
CA ILE A 60 -1.60 3.14 5.82
C ILE A 60 -1.66 4.65 5.97
N ASP A 61 -2.63 5.19 6.72
CA ASP A 61 -2.78 6.64 6.89
C ASP A 61 -1.57 7.26 7.60
N MET A 62 -1.10 6.60 8.69
CA MET A 62 0.08 7.03 9.43
C MET A 62 1.35 6.84 8.61
N LEU A 63 1.50 5.71 7.93
CA LEU A 63 2.63 5.45 7.05
C LEU A 63 2.72 6.50 5.93
N ASN A 64 1.61 6.83 5.28
CA ASN A 64 1.59 7.88 4.26
C ASN A 64 2.00 9.25 4.81
N THR A 65 1.54 9.61 6.01
CA THR A 65 1.92 10.87 6.67
C THR A 65 3.42 10.95 6.93
N HIS A 66 4.03 9.87 7.40
CA HIS A 66 5.46 9.80 7.71
C HIS A 66 6.31 9.75 6.43
N LEU A 67 5.92 8.94 5.46
CA LEU A 67 6.66 8.78 4.21
C LEU A 67 6.55 10.01 3.31
N GLN A 68 5.42 10.73 3.32
CA GLN A 68 5.30 12.02 2.66
C GLN A 68 6.32 13.03 3.23
N LYS A 69 6.46 13.11 4.55
CA LYS A 69 7.46 13.97 5.18
C LYS A 69 8.88 13.59 4.80
N LEU A 70 9.14 12.29 4.63
CA LEU A 70 10.46 11.76 4.26
C LEU A 70 10.80 12.05 2.80
N TRP A 71 9.93 11.70 1.87
CA TRP A 71 10.21 11.73 0.43
C TRP A 71 9.75 13.04 -0.24
N ASN A 72 8.75 13.70 0.33
CA ASN A 72 8.20 14.94 -0.18
C ASN A 72 7.92 15.94 0.96
N ALA A 73 8.95 16.35 1.65
CA ALA A 73 8.85 17.31 2.74
C ALA A 73 8.22 18.64 2.29
N LYS A 74 7.53 19.31 3.22
CA LYS A 74 7.02 20.67 3.01
C LYS A 74 8.16 21.60 2.61
N SER A 75 7.89 22.42 1.60
CA SER A 75 8.84 23.43 1.11
C SER A 75 8.09 24.68 0.68
N PRO A 76 8.66 25.89 0.86
CA PRO A 76 8.05 27.15 0.42
C PRO A 76 7.76 27.22 -1.08
N VAL A 77 8.49 26.47 -1.90
CA VAL A 77 8.34 26.44 -3.35
C VAL A 77 7.27 25.46 -3.84
N LYS A 78 6.84 24.52 -3.00
CA LYS A 78 5.80 23.55 -3.34
C LYS A 78 4.43 24.05 -2.88
N LYS A 79 3.48 24.01 -3.77
CA LYS A 79 2.10 24.30 -3.40
C LYS A 79 1.46 23.12 -2.71
N GLU A 80 0.56 23.42 -1.78
CA GLU A 80 -0.19 22.45 -1.01
C GLU A 80 -1.70 22.68 -1.20
N LEU A 81 -2.46 21.59 -1.23
CA LEU A 81 -3.93 21.63 -1.25
C LEU A 81 -4.45 20.64 -0.23
N GLU A 82 -5.26 21.10 0.71
CA GLU A 82 -5.94 20.25 1.68
C GLU A 82 -7.26 19.74 1.12
N GLY A 83 -7.49 18.44 1.29
CA GLY A 83 -8.74 17.78 0.94
C GLY A 83 -8.93 16.47 1.71
N ASN A 84 -10.15 16.20 2.20
CA ASN A 84 -10.51 15.00 2.96
C ASN A 84 -9.58 14.69 4.16
N GLY A 85 -9.09 15.74 4.83
CA GLY A 85 -8.17 15.60 5.98
C GLY A 85 -6.74 15.22 5.59
N VAL A 86 -6.40 15.26 4.31
CA VAL A 86 -5.05 15.01 3.78
C VAL A 86 -4.51 16.28 3.14
N VAL A 87 -3.23 16.58 3.40
CA VAL A 87 -2.51 17.66 2.71
C VAL A 87 -1.74 17.05 1.55
N TYR A 88 -2.13 17.43 0.35
CA TYR A 88 -1.46 17.03 -0.90
C TYR A 88 -0.46 18.10 -1.32
N ARG A 89 0.69 17.69 -1.86
CA ARG A 89 1.77 18.55 -2.35
C ARG A 89 2.13 18.23 -3.79
N GLU A 90 2.64 19.21 -4.50
CA GLU A 90 3.32 18.95 -5.78
C GLU A 90 4.42 17.90 -5.57
N ASN A 91 4.52 16.94 -6.48
CA ASN A 91 5.35 15.73 -6.46
C ASN A 91 4.90 14.63 -5.46
N ASP A 92 3.71 14.71 -4.88
CA ASP A 92 3.18 13.58 -4.11
C ASP A 92 2.83 12.38 -5.02
N LYS A 93 3.19 11.19 -4.56
CA LYS A 93 2.75 9.92 -5.14
C LYS A 93 1.33 9.63 -4.66
N VAL A 94 0.42 9.39 -5.59
CA VAL A 94 -1.00 9.17 -5.32
C VAL A 94 -1.52 7.94 -6.05
N ILE A 95 -2.63 7.38 -5.54
CA ILE A 95 -3.35 6.28 -6.18
C ILE A 95 -4.79 6.69 -6.45
N GLN A 96 -5.28 6.38 -7.64
CA GLN A 96 -6.66 6.59 -8.05
C GLN A 96 -7.60 5.63 -7.33
N LEU A 97 -8.76 6.13 -6.89
CA LEU A 97 -9.75 5.39 -6.12
C LEU A 97 -11.03 5.09 -6.89
N ALA A 98 -11.27 5.81 -7.98
CA ALA A 98 -12.47 5.69 -8.79
C ALA A 98 -12.11 5.64 -10.28
N ASN A 99 -12.91 4.93 -11.08
CA ASN A 99 -12.71 4.93 -12.52
C ASN A 99 -13.15 6.26 -13.14
N MET A 100 -12.28 6.85 -13.97
CA MET A 100 -12.52 8.05 -14.77
C MET A 100 -12.29 7.68 -16.24
N LYS A 101 -13.31 7.07 -16.87
CA LYS A 101 -13.20 6.46 -18.21
C LYS A 101 -12.86 7.49 -19.29
N ASP A 102 -13.44 8.68 -19.20
CA ASP A 102 -13.21 9.75 -20.18
C ASP A 102 -11.76 10.25 -20.14
N GLU A 103 -11.10 10.16 -18.97
CA GLU A 103 -9.71 10.53 -18.76
C GLU A 103 -8.75 9.32 -18.90
N SER A 104 -9.29 8.12 -19.20
CA SER A 104 -8.52 6.87 -19.29
C SER A 104 -7.70 6.57 -18.04
N VAL A 105 -8.25 6.85 -16.84
CA VAL A 105 -7.64 6.56 -15.53
C VAL A 105 -8.56 5.68 -14.71
N PHE A 106 -7.99 4.64 -14.10
CA PHE A 106 -8.75 3.59 -13.45
C PHE A 106 -8.38 3.45 -11.96
N ASN A 107 -9.28 2.86 -11.20
CA ASN A 107 -9.02 2.54 -9.79
C ASN A 107 -7.78 1.63 -9.67
N GLY A 108 -6.81 2.09 -8.90
CA GLY A 108 -5.53 1.41 -8.71
C GLY A 108 -4.35 2.04 -9.47
N ASP A 109 -4.60 2.92 -10.43
CA ASP A 109 -3.54 3.62 -11.15
C ASP A 109 -2.77 4.53 -10.19
N ILE A 110 -1.45 4.49 -10.29
CA ILE A 110 -0.53 5.32 -9.50
C ILE A 110 -0.05 6.48 -10.35
N GLY A 111 -0.14 7.69 -9.81
CA GLY A 111 0.33 8.91 -10.47
C GLY A 111 1.11 9.81 -9.53
N ILE A 112 1.64 10.89 -10.09
CA ILE A 112 2.38 11.93 -9.37
C ILE A 112 1.65 13.25 -9.54
N ILE A 113 1.47 14.02 -8.47
CA ILE A 113 0.91 15.37 -8.56
C ILE A 113 1.93 16.27 -9.25
N ASP A 114 1.63 16.64 -10.51
CA ASP A 114 2.48 17.49 -11.32
C ASP A 114 2.45 18.94 -10.82
N ARG A 115 1.27 19.51 -10.65
CA ARG A 115 1.09 20.89 -10.21
C ARG A 115 -0.23 21.14 -9.51
N ILE A 116 -0.23 22.19 -8.66
CA ILE A 116 -1.40 22.69 -7.93
C ILE A 116 -1.66 24.16 -8.27
N LYS A 117 -2.87 24.49 -8.68
CA LYS A 117 -3.33 25.88 -8.86
C LYS A 117 -4.18 26.29 -7.67
N LEU A 118 -3.78 27.36 -6.99
CA LEU A 118 -4.49 27.91 -5.81
C LEU A 118 -5.31 29.16 -6.13
N LEU A 119 -5.02 29.85 -7.25
CA LEU A 119 -5.73 31.03 -7.68
C LEU A 119 -6.93 30.67 -8.54
N GLY A 120 -8.09 31.32 -8.29
CA GLY A 120 -9.34 31.00 -8.95
C GLY A 120 -9.98 29.70 -8.44
N SER A 121 -10.41 28.85 -9.36
CA SER A 121 -10.84 27.49 -9.02
C SER A 121 -9.60 26.69 -8.58
N LYS A 122 -9.64 26.20 -7.33
CA LYS A 122 -8.56 25.32 -6.84
C LYS A 122 -8.54 24.03 -7.65
N GLU A 123 -7.45 23.79 -8.34
CA GLU A 123 -7.27 22.63 -9.24
C GLU A 123 -5.92 21.99 -8.95
N LEU A 124 -5.83 20.70 -9.18
CA LEU A 124 -4.57 19.97 -9.22
C LEU A 124 -4.50 19.08 -10.46
N TYR A 125 -3.31 18.77 -10.88
CA TYR A 125 -3.05 17.93 -12.05
C TYR A 125 -2.20 16.75 -11.61
N ILE A 126 -2.61 15.55 -11.99
CA ILE A 126 -1.90 14.30 -11.70
C ILE A 126 -1.45 13.71 -13.02
N ASP A 127 -0.17 13.37 -13.08
CA ASP A 127 0.42 12.65 -14.21
C ASP A 127 0.39 11.15 -13.92
N TYR A 128 -0.32 10.41 -14.76
CA TYR A 128 -0.39 8.96 -14.77
C TYR A 128 0.42 8.45 -15.97
N ASP A 129 1.74 8.38 -15.81
CA ASP A 129 2.68 7.88 -16.82
C ASP A 129 2.53 8.56 -18.21
N GLY A 130 2.54 9.91 -18.19
CA GLY A 130 2.38 10.77 -19.36
C GLY A 130 0.92 11.18 -19.64
N ASN A 131 -0.06 10.62 -18.95
CA ASN A 131 -1.45 11.05 -19.03
C ASN A 131 -1.76 12.07 -17.94
N LEU A 132 -1.73 13.36 -18.29
CA LEU A 132 -1.94 14.47 -17.37
C LEU A 132 -3.42 14.78 -17.17
N VAL A 133 -3.97 14.44 -16.03
CA VAL A 133 -5.39 14.57 -15.69
C VAL A 133 -5.63 15.70 -14.70
N LYS A 134 -6.66 16.51 -14.99
CA LYS A 134 -7.11 17.62 -14.16
C LYS A 134 -8.11 17.19 -13.11
N TYR A 135 -7.91 17.62 -11.87
CA TYR A 135 -8.84 17.41 -10.74
C TYR A 135 -9.32 18.74 -10.18
N THR A 136 -10.61 18.85 -9.99
CA THR A 136 -11.23 19.97 -9.25
C THR A 136 -11.37 19.62 -7.77
N LYS A 137 -11.73 20.59 -6.94
CA LYS A 137 -11.93 20.38 -5.50
C LYS A 137 -12.95 19.27 -5.18
N SER A 138 -14.01 19.13 -5.99
CA SER A 138 -15.03 18.07 -5.83
C SER A 138 -14.50 16.67 -6.14
N MET A 139 -13.43 16.56 -6.90
CA MET A 139 -12.82 15.28 -7.33
C MET A 139 -11.68 14.81 -6.41
N ILE A 140 -11.34 15.55 -5.36
CA ILE A 140 -10.24 15.19 -4.44
C ILE A 140 -10.47 13.85 -3.74
N SER A 141 -11.74 13.40 -3.62
CA SER A 141 -12.06 12.07 -3.08
C SER A 141 -11.70 10.91 -4.02
N ASN A 142 -11.38 11.20 -5.28
CA ASN A 142 -11.10 10.17 -6.28
C ASN A 142 -9.66 9.63 -6.21
N PHE A 143 -8.80 10.20 -5.37
CA PHE A 143 -7.43 9.72 -5.18
C PHE A 143 -6.99 9.90 -3.72
N THR A 144 -5.87 9.30 -3.36
CA THR A 144 -5.22 9.48 -2.04
C THR A 144 -3.71 9.28 -2.16
N LEU A 145 -2.94 9.63 -1.09
CA LEU A 145 -1.50 9.36 -1.03
C LEU A 145 -1.21 7.86 -1.22
N ALA A 146 -0.10 7.56 -1.89
CA ALA A 146 0.28 6.20 -2.28
C ALA A 146 1.72 5.82 -1.94
N TYR A 147 2.35 6.45 -0.97
CA TYR A 147 3.63 5.98 -0.43
C TYR A 147 3.47 4.63 0.27
N ALA A 148 2.35 4.45 0.97
CA ALA A 148 1.85 3.17 1.45
C ALA A 148 0.44 2.92 0.89
N ILE A 149 0.17 1.72 0.39
CA ILE A 149 -1.14 1.30 -0.13
C ILE A 149 -1.60 -0.01 0.50
N SER A 150 -2.89 -0.31 0.37
CA SER A 150 -3.39 -1.59 0.85
C SER A 150 -2.95 -2.74 -0.07
N ILE A 151 -2.71 -3.91 0.54
CA ILE A 151 -2.37 -5.13 -0.20
C ILE A 151 -3.41 -5.44 -1.28
N HIS A 152 -4.70 -5.17 -1.02
CA HIS A 152 -5.75 -5.36 -2.01
C HIS A 152 -5.61 -4.43 -3.22
N LYS A 153 -5.20 -3.18 -3.00
CA LYS A 153 -5.01 -2.21 -4.09
C LYS A 153 -3.72 -2.44 -4.88
N SER A 154 -2.80 -3.24 -4.37
CA SER A 154 -1.60 -3.64 -5.11
C SER A 154 -1.84 -4.83 -6.05
N GLN A 155 -3.05 -5.43 -6.05
CA GLN A 155 -3.36 -6.53 -6.96
C GLN A 155 -3.31 -6.05 -8.42
N GLY A 156 -2.59 -6.79 -9.25
CA GLY A 156 -2.35 -6.41 -10.65
C GLY A 156 -1.10 -5.56 -10.86
N SER A 157 -0.58 -4.91 -9.81
CA SER A 157 0.66 -4.11 -9.89
C SER A 157 1.86 -4.92 -9.38
N GLU A 158 3.06 -4.53 -9.81
CA GLU A 158 4.32 -5.08 -9.35
C GLU A 158 5.32 -3.95 -9.09
N PHE A 159 6.20 -4.14 -8.10
CA PHE A 159 7.14 -3.13 -7.64
C PHE A 159 8.54 -3.72 -7.52
N ASP A 160 9.56 -2.93 -7.81
CA ASP A 160 10.97 -3.38 -7.69
C ASP A 160 11.30 -3.77 -6.26
N VAL A 161 11.01 -2.90 -5.31
CA VAL A 161 11.20 -3.15 -3.88
C VAL A 161 9.86 -3.05 -3.15
N VAL A 162 9.52 -4.09 -2.39
CA VAL A 162 8.32 -4.11 -1.55
C VAL A 162 8.71 -4.18 -0.09
N LEU A 163 8.13 -3.30 0.73
CA LEU A 163 8.26 -3.34 2.18
C LEU A 163 6.89 -3.65 2.81
N ILE A 164 6.85 -4.64 3.71
CA ILE A 164 5.64 -5.06 4.39
C ILE A 164 5.85 -5.02 5.90
N PRO A 165 5.12 -4.17 6.66
CA PRO A 165 5.13 -4.21 8.11
C PRO A 165 4.31 -5.37 8.66
N PHE A 166 4.80 -6.00 9.73
CA PHE A 166 4.11 -7.03 10.49
C PHE A 166 3.96 -6.63 11.95
N THR A 167 2.72 -6.45 12.39
CA THR A 167 2.37 -6.09 13.76
C THR A 167 1.14 -6.88 14.21
N LEU A 168 1.05 -7.19 15.49
CA LEU A 168 -0.12 -7.84 16.06
C LEU A 168 -1.39 -6.99 15.99
N GLU A 169 -1.28 -5.66 15.78
CA GLU A 169 -2.42 -4.79 15.49
C GLU A 169 -3.20 -5.25 14.25
N TYR A 170 -2.52 -5.88 13.30
CA TYR A 170 -3.10 -6.37 12.04
C TYR A 170 -3.76 -7.75 12.16
N ARG A 171 -3.79 -8.39 13.33
CA ARG A 171 -4.21 -9.81 13.51
C ARG A 171 -5.50 -10.20 12.80
N LYS A 172 -6.48 -9.30 12.66
CA LYS A 172 -7.72 -9.56 11.91
C LYS A 172 -7.50 -9.73 10.40
N MET A 173 -6.40 -9.19 9.88
CA MET A 173 -6.02 -9.24 8.48
C MET A 173 -4.78 -10.12 8.23
N LEU A 174 -4.21 -10.73 9.29
CA LEU A 174 -3.08 -11.63 9.17
C LEU A 174 -3.56 -13.03 8.79
N TYR A 175 -3.69 -13.26 7.49
CA TYR A 175 -4.00 -14.57 6.94
C TYR A 175 -3.16 -14.86 5.69
N ARG A 176 -2.87 -16.14 5.46
CA ARG A 176 -1.92 -16.65 4.47
C ARG A 176 -2.10 -16.07 3.08
N LYS A 177 -3.32 -16.09 2.54
CA LYS A 177 -3.61 -15.60 1.18
C LYS A 177 -3.28 -14.12 1.02
N LEU A 178 -3.51 -13.29 2.05
CA LEU A 178 -3.19 -11.87 1.98
C LEU A 178 -1.68 -11.66 1.91
N ILE A 179 -0.92 -12.37 2.76
CA ILE A 179 0.54 -12.27 2.77
C ILE A 179 1.12 -12.80 1.47
N TYR A 180 0.62 -13.93 0.96
CA TYR A 180 1.01 -14.44 -0.34
C TYR A 180 0.79 -13.39 -1.45
N THR A 181 -0.38 -12.72 -1.46
CA THR A 181 -0.67 -11.64 -2.41
C THR A 181 0.36 -10.51 -2.30
N ALA A 182 0.71 -10.09 -1.08
CA ALA A 182 1.66 -8.99 -0.86
C ALA A 182 3.08 -9.34 -1.33
N VAL A 183 3.59 -10.51 -0.96
CA VAL A 183 4.96 -10.91 -1.30
C VAL A 183 5.14 -11.16 -2.81
N THR A 184 4.10 -11.61 -3.49
CA THR A 184 4.12 -11.78 -4.95
C THR A 184 4.07 -10.48 -5.75
N ARG A 185 3.96 -9.32 -5.09
CA ARG A 185 4.07 -8.00 -5.76
C ARG A 185 5.52 -7.55 -5.95
N CYS A 186 6.46 -8.24 -5.32
CA CYS A 186 7.87 -7.89 -5.34
C CYS A 186 8.59 -8.48 -6.56
N LYS A 187 9.37 -7.64 -7.27
CA LYS A 187 10.22 -8.07 -8.40
C LYS A 187 11.65 -8.36 -8.00
N LYS A 188 12.27 -7.48 -7.18
CA LYS A 188 13.71 -7.53 -6.92
C LYS A 188 14.04 -7.78 -5.45
N LYS A 189 13.50 -6.97 -4.53
CA LYS A 189 13.81 -7.07 -3.10
C LYS A 189 12.59 -6.95 -2.23
N LEU A 190 12.38 -7.95 -1.39
CA LEU A 190 11.32 -8.00 -0.38
C LEU A 190 11.89 -7.69 1.01
N ILE A 191 11.33 -6.69 1.69
CA ILE A 191 11.71 -6.29 3.03
C ILE A 191 10.51 -6.48 3.97
N LEU A 192 10.66 -7.31 4.97
CA LEU A 192 9.67 -7.57 6.00
C LEU A 192 10.13 -6.90 7.30
N VAL A 193 9.26 -6.13 7.97
CA VAL A 193 9.63 -5.35 9.15
C VAL A 193 8.62 -5.58 10.27
N GLY A 194 9.08 -5.89 11.47
CA GLY A 194 8.23 -5.98 12.66
C GLY A 194 8.37 -7.25 13.46
N ASP A 195 7.23 -7.76 13.98
CA ASP A 195 7.20 -8.92 14.86
C ASP A 195 7.14 -10.23 14.04
N ILE A 196 8.11 -11.10 14.26
CA ILE A 196 8.15 -12.43 13.64
C ILE A 196 6.92 -13.27 14.00
N LYS A 197 6.39 -13.13 15.23
CA LYS A 197 5.19 -13.84 15.67
C LYS A 197 3.96 -13.44 14.87
N ALA A 198 3.85 -12.15 14.48
CA ALA A 198 2.78 -11.68 13.61
C ALA A 198 2.89 -12.30 12.20
N LEU A 199 4.10 -12.43 11.66
CA LEU A 199 4.34 -13.13 10.40
C LEU A 199 4.01 -14.63 10.49
N GLU A 200 4.46 -15.30 11.55
CA GLU A 200 4.14 -16.71 11.79
C GLU A 200 2.63 -16.95 11.89
N GLN A 201 1.93 -16.10 12.65
CA GLN A 201 0.48 -16.17 12.78
C GLN A 201 -0.19 -16.01 11.42
N ALA A 202 0.26 -15.06 10.60
CA ALA A 202 -0.28 -14.83 9.28
C ALA A 202 -0.11 -16.03 8.35
N ILE A 203 1.06 -16.66 8.36
CA ILE A 203 1.39 -17.83 7.54
C ILE A 203 0.60 -19.07 7.99
N LYS A 204 0.46 -19.28 9.30
CA LYS A 204 -0.32 -20.41 9.87
C LYS A 204 -1.82 -20.23 9.68
N ASN A 205 -2.31 -19.00 9.63
CA ASN A 205 -3.73 -18.69 9.50
C ASN A 205 -4.23 -18.92 8.08
N ASN A 206 -4.87 -20.07 7.87
CA ASN A 206 -5.50 -20.44 6.60
C ASN A 206 -7.01 -20.17 6.59
N GLN A 207 -7.51 -19.29 7.47
CA GLN A 207 -8.93 -18.95 7.50
C GLN A 207 -9.30 -18.23 6.20
N GLU A 208 -9.88 -18.98 5.28
CA GLU A 208 -10.67 -18.40 4.22
C GLU A 208 -11.89 -17.75 4.85
N GLN A 209 -12.12 -16.48 4.57
CA GLN A 209 -13.46 -15.93 4.79
C GLN A 209 -14.39 -16.73 3.86
N LYS A 210 -15.04 -17.75 4.40
CA LYS A 210 -16.05 -18.51 3.66
C LYS A 210 -17.11 -17.50 3.25
N ARG A 211 -17.09 -17.12 1.97
CA ARG A 211 -18.16 -16.28 1.42
C ARG A 211 -19.46 -17.02 1.63
N ARG A 212 -20.32 -16.52 2.50
CA ARG A 212 -21.68 -17.00 2.66
C ARG A 212 -22.48 -16.47 1.48
N THR A 213 -22.49 -17.21 0.37
CA THR A 213 -23.35 -16.89 -0.76
C THR A 213 -24.44 -17.95 -0.81
N SER A 214 -25.65 -17.52 -1.17
CA SER A 214 -26.75 -18.44 -1.45
C SER A 214 -26.62 -19.13 -2.81
N LEU A 215 -25.58 -18.84 -3.59
CA LEU A 215 -25.37 -19.39 -4.94
C LEU A 215 -25.37 -20.93 -4.94
N LYS A 216 -24.68 -21.56 -3.98
CA LYS A 216 -24.66 -23.02 -3.86
C LYS A 216 -26.07 -23.57 -3.64
N PHE A 217 -26.84 -22.94 -2.76
CA PHE A 217 -28.23 -23.31 -2.47
C PHE A 217 -29.11 -23.20 -3.74
N TYR A 218 -28.99 -22.13 -4.50
CA TYR A 218 -29.76 -21.93 -5.73
C TYR A 218 -29.37 -22.93 -6.82
N LEU A 219 -28.09 -23.25 -6.98
CA LEU A 219 -27.60 -24.26 -7.93
C LEU A 219 -28.08 -25.67 -7.57
N GLU A 220 -28.03 -26.04 -6.29
CA GLU A 220 -28.47 -27.34 -5.82
C GLU A 220 -29.98 -27.55 -5.90
N ASN A 221 -30.78 -26.48 -5.87
CA ASN A 221 -32.24 -26.52 -5.91
C ASN A 221 -32.83 -26.11 -7.27
N GLY A 222 -32.02 -25.90 -8.30
CA GLY A 222 -32.49 -25.59 -9.64
C GLY A 222 -33.30 -24.30 -9.75
N ILE A 223 -32.98 -23.29 -8.93
CA ILE A 223 -33.71 -22.00 -8.83
C ILE A 223 -33.01 -20.88 -9.65
N LEU A 224 -32.10 -21.25 -10.54
CA LEU A 224 -31.46 -20.35 -11.52
C LEU A 224 -31.97 -20.62 -12.92
#